data_297ab9439680dcea746677be8002f281
#
_entry.id   297ab9439680dcea746677be8002f281
#
_cell.length_a   1.000
_cell.length_b   1.000
_cell.length_c   1.000
_cell.angle_alpha   90.00
_cell.angle_beta   90.00
_cell.angle_gamma   90.00
#
_symmetry.space_group_name_H-M   'P 1'
#
loop_
_entity.id
_entity.type
_entity.pdbx_description
1 polymer ?
#
loop_
_entity_poly.entity_id
_entity_poly.type
_entity_poly.pdbx_seq_one_letter_code
_entity_poly.pdbx_strand_id
1 'polypeptide(L)' 'MLGIGTLFRYKYAEAAHHTMRYGVITERFDSDRGLEPQGSVTIRWMHGGEPYSVLESDLMAMVKTGGPGSAILFNPAE' A
#
# COMPACT_ATOMS: atom_id res chain seq x y z
N MET A 1 -0.44 6.24 11.22
CA MET A 1 -0.62 4.78 11.09
C MET A 1 -1.71 4.49 10.07
N LEU A 2 -1.48 3.50 9.21
CA LEU A 2 -2.45 3.09 8.20
C LEU A 2 -3.22 1.87 8.72
N GLY A 3 -4.53 1.98 8.81
CA GLY A 3 -5.37 0.90 9.30
C GLY A 3 -5.71 -0.13 8.23
N ILE A 4 -6.26 -1.27 8.67
CA ILE A 4 -6.84 -2.26 7.76
C ILE A 4 -8.03 -1.60 7.07
N GLY A 5 -8.08 -1.72 5.74
CA GLY A 5 -9.09 -1.04 4.93
C GLY A 5 -8.61 0.29 4.33
N THR A 6 -7.37 0.69 4.63
CA THR A 6 -6.79 1.87 3.99
C THR A 6 -6.78 1.69 2.48
N LEU A 7 -7.32 2.67 1.77
CA LEU A 7 -7.34 2.70 0.32
C LEU A 7 -6.33 3.72 -0.15
N PHE A 8 -5.48 3.32 -1.09
CA PHE A 8 -4.49 4.23 -1.65
C PHE A 8 -4.45 4.09 -3.17
N ARG A 9 -3.90 5.12 -3.80
CA ARG A 9 -3.73 5.18 -5.24
C ARG A 9 -2.25 5.38 -5.53
N TYR A 10 -1.72 4.62 -6.48
CA TYR A 10 -0.33 4.70 -6.87
C TYR A 10 -0.23 4.78 -8.39
N LYS A 11 0.55 5.75 -8.86
CA LYS A 11 0.78 5.93 -10.29
C LYS A 11 2.15 5.38 -10.65
N TYR A 12 2.18 4.35 -11.48
CA TYR A 12 3.43 3.78 -11.96
C TYR A 12 4.05 4.71 -12.99
N ALA A 13 5.17 5.32 -12.64
CA ALA A 13 5.85 6.26 -13.50
C ALA A 13 6.49 5.60 -14.72
N GLU A 14 6.78 4.31 -14.62
CA GLU A 14 7.48 3.56 -15.67
C GLU A 14 6.55 2.93 -16.71
N ALA A 15 5.27 2.90 -16.45
CA ALA A 15 4.34 2.34 -17.41
C ALA A 15 4.20 3.30 -18.60
N ALA A 16 4.32 2.76 -19.81
CA ALA A 16 4.10 3.52 -21.04
C ALA A 16 2.71 4.16 -21.06
N HIS A 17 1.83 3.67 -20.21
CA HIS A 17 0.48 4.15 -20.06
C HIS A 17 0.27 4.50 -18.60
N HIS A 18 0.62 5.63 -18.13
CA HIS A 18 0.47 6.13 -16.76
C HIS A 18 -0.72 5.53 -15.99
N THR A 19 -0.69 4.23 -15.77
CA THR A 19 -1.82 3.51 -15.21
C THR A 19 -1.93 3.78 -13.72
N MET A 20 -3.06 4.32 -13.30
CA MET A 20 -3.39 4.43 -11.89
C MET A 20 -3.75 3.07 -11.35
N ARG A 21 -3.19 2.72 -10.22
CA ARG A 21 -3.52 1.48 -9.54
C ARG A 21 -4.00 1.79 -8.14
N TYR A 22 -5.04 1.08 -7.74
CA TYR A 22 -5.62 1.22 -6.41
C TYR A 22 -5.27 -0.02 -5.60
N GLY A 23 -4.88 0.20 -4.36
CA GLY A 23 -4.57 -0.87 -3.45
C GLY A 23 -5.28 -0.68 -2.12
N VAL A 24 -5.47 -1.77 -1.41
CA VAL A 24 -6.09 -1.77 -0.10
C VAL A 24 -5.24 -2.57 0.88
N ILE A 25 -5.11 -2.08 2.11
CA ILE A 25 -4.42 -2.80 3.16
C ILE A 25 -5.41 -3.79 3.75
N THR A 26 -5.06 -5.08 3.71
CA THR A 26 -5.92 -6.15 4.20
C THR A 26 -5.47 -6.71 5.54
N GLU A 27 -4.19 -6.54 5.91
CA GLU A 27 -3.65 -7.05 7.17
C GLU A 27 -2.56 -6.14 7.69
N ARG A 28 -2.35 -6.16 9.00
CA ARG A 28 -1.24 -5.47 9.66
C ARG A 28 -0.53 -6.42 10.60
N PHE A 29 0.78 -6.27 10.68
CA PHE A 29 1.61 -7.06 11.57
C PHE A 29 2.32 -6.10 12.54
N ASP A 30 1.73 -5.91 13.70
CA ASP A 30 2.24 -4.97 14.70
C ASP A 30 3.24 -5.58 15.66
N SER A 31 3.53 -6.87 15.48
CA SER A 31 4.59 -7.58 16.19
C SER A 31 5.18 -8.61 15.24
N ASP A 32 6.44 -9.02 15.52
CA ASP A 32 7.08 -10.04 14.69
C ASP A 32 6.34 -11.37 14.83
N ARG A 33 5.87 -11.90 13.72
CA ARG A 33 5.19 -13.18 13.65
C ARG A 33 5.66 -13.91 12.40
N GLY A 34 6.35 -15.00 12.61
CA GLY A 34 6.82 -15.81 11.51
C GLY A 34 7.71 -15.02 10.57
N LEU A 35 7.33 -14.92 9.32
CA LEU A 35 8.13 -14.27 8.27
C LEU A 35 7.86 -12.78 8.12
N GLU A 36 6.83 -12.26 8.78
CA GLU A 36 6.44 -10.87 8.59
C GLU A 36 7.06 -9.99 9.68
N PRO A 37 7.89 -9.01 9.31
CA PRO A 37 8.46 -8.10 10.31
C PRO A 37 7.42 -7.15 10.89
N GLN A 38 7.71 -6.67 12.09
CA GLN A 38 6.86 -5.69 12.76
C GLN A 38 6.73 -4.44 11.90
N GLY A 39 5.52 -3.92 11.80
CA GLY A 39 5.22 -2.74 11.00
C GLY A 39 4.93 -3.05 9.54
N SER A 40 4.81 -4.32 9.17
CA SER A 40 4.43 -4.73 7.82
C SER A 40 2.93 -4.62 7.63
N VAL A 41 2.53 -4.40 6.39
CA VAL A 41 1.13 -4.45 5.97
C VAL A 41 1.02 -5.33 4.74
N THR A 42 -0.10 -6.01 4.60
CA THR A 42 -0.39 -6.77 3.39
C THR A 42 -1.26 -5.91 2.48
N ILE A 43 -0.85 -5.79 1.23
CA ILE A 43 -1.53 -5.01 0.21
C ILE A 43 -2.19 -5.95 -0.77
N ARG A 44 -3.43 -5.65 -1.13
CA ARG A 44 -4.10 -6.28 -2.24
C ARG A 44 -4.43 -5.22 -3.29
N TRP A 45 -3.96 -5.44 -4.51
CA TRP A 45 -4.25 -4.53 -5.62
C TRP A 45 -5.62 -4.82 -6.20
N MET A 46 -6.39 -3.77 -6.48
CA MET A 46 -7.76 -3.93 -6.98
C MET A 46 -7.82 -4.43 -8.42
N HIS A 47 -6.73 -4.26 -9.17
CA HIS A 47 -6.67 -4.79 -10.53
C HIS A 47 -6.32 -6.28 -10.58
N GLY A 48 -6.06 -6.91 -9.44
CA GLY A 48 -5.72 -8.32 -9.34
C GLY A 48 -4.27 -8.55 -9.03
N GLY A 49 -3.85 -9.82 -9.09
CA GLY A 49 -2.50 -10.22 -8.73
C GLY A 49 -2.42 -10.77 -7.33
N GLU A 50 -1.23 -11.25 -6.96
CA GLU A 50 -0.99 -11.81 -5.64
C GLU A 50 -0.87 -10.71 -4.60
N PRO A 51 -1.46 -10.88 -3.42
CA PRO A 51 -1.21 -9.96 -2.32
C PRO A 51 0.25 -10.06 -1.90
N TYR A 52 0.82 -8.96 -1.44
CA TYR A 52 2.19 -8.98 -0.93
C TYR A 52 2.32 -8.09 0.30
N SER A 53 3.36 -8.37 1.08
CA SER A 53 3.65 -7.62 2.30
C SER A 53 4.76 -6.62 2.07
N VAL A 54 4.62 -5.47 2.69
CA VAL A 54 5.58 -4.38 2.61
C VAL A 54 5.59 -3.65 3.95
N LEU A 55 6.70 -3.04 4.32
CA LEU A 55 6.73 -2.19 5.49
C LEU A 55 5.83 -0.98 5.28
N GLU A 56 5.08 -0.61 6.30
CA GLU A 56 4.19 0.56 6.23
C GLU A 56 4.95 1.81 5.83
N SER A 57 6.14 2.00 6.40
CA SER A 57 6.99 3.14 6.06
C SER A 57 7.40 3.15 4.59
N ASP A 58 7.66 1.97 4.03
CA ASP A 58 8.01 1.84 2.62
C ASP A 58 6.80 2.15 1.73
N LEU A 59 5.62 1.71 2.14
CA LEU A 59 4.40 2.01 1.41
C LEU A 59 4.13 3.52 1.40
N MET A 60 4.30 4.17 2.54
CA MET A 60 4.10 5.62 2.64
C MET A 60 5.10 6.38 1.77
N ALA A 61 6.36 5.95 1.77
CA ALA A 61 7.39 6.54 0.93
C ALA A 61 7.07 6.35 -0.56
N MET A 62 6.61 5.15 -0.93
CA MET A 62 6.23 4.82 -2.29
C MET A 62 5.11 5.73 -2.79
N VAL A 63 4.08 5.90 -1.99
CA VAL A 63 2.94 6.77 -2.34
C VAL A 63 3.39 8.22 -2.44
N LYS A 64 4.23 8.67 -1.51
CA LYS A 64 4.72 10.06 -1.49
C LYS A 64 5.58 10.39 -2.70
N THR A 65 6.38 9.43 -3.19
CA THR A 65 7.31 9.64 -4.29
C THR A 65 6.79 9.10 -5.63
N GLY A 66 5.62 8.50 -5.64
CA GLY A 66 5.08 7.78 -6.78
C GLY A 66 4.54 8.63 -7.93
N GLY A 67 4.75 9.93 -7.89
CA GLY A 67 4.31 10.81 -8.97
C GLY A 67 2.92 11.40 -8.75
N PRO A 68 2.49 12.29 -9.66
CA PRO A 68 1.21 12.99 -9.54
C PRO A 68 0.03 12.03 -9.44
N GLY A 69 -0.83 12.25 -8.49
CA GLY A 69 -2.03 11.44 -8.29
C GLY A 69 -1.88 10.30 -7.30
N SER A 70 -0.65 9.95 -6.90
CA SER A 70 -0.45 8.95 -5.83
C SER A 70 -0.83 9.57 -4.49
N ALA A 71 -1.67 8.90 -3.73
CA ALA A 71 -2.16 9.42 -2.45
C ALA A 71 -2.83 8.33 -1.63
N ILE A 72 -2.89 8.56 -0.32
CA ILE A 72 -3.77 7.80 0.57
C ILE A 72 -5.16 8.43 0.43
N LEU A 73 -6.12 7.65 -0.04
CA LEU A 73 -7.47 8.15 -0.31
C LEU A 73 -8.40 8.04 0.89
N PHE A 74 -8.19 7.01 1.69
CA PHE A 74 -9.01 6.77 2.88
C PHE A 74 -8.19 5.97 3.88
N ASN A 75 -8.21 6.39 5.13
CA ASN A 75 -7.53 5.68 6.21
C ASN A 75 -8.50 5.53 7.38
N PRO A 76 -9.01 4.32 7.65
CA PRO A 76 -10.00 4.13 8.72
C PRO A 76 -9.42 4.31 10.13
N ALA A 77 -8.09 4.37 10.27
CA ALA A 77 -7.45 4.60 11.55
C ALA A 77 -7.37 6.09 11.93
N GLU A 78 -7.80 6.98 11.05
CA GLU A 78 -7.85 8.41 11.32
C GLU A 78 -9.25 8.90 11.61
#